data_c5093548c1ce0202223556139b0b5fc1
#
_entry.id   c5093548c1ce0202223556139b0b5fc1
#
_cell.length_a   1.000
_cell.length_b   1.000
_cell.length_c   1.000
_cell.angle_alpha   90.00
_cell.angle_beta   90.00
_cell.angle_gamma   90.00
#
_symmetry.space_group_name_H-M   'P 1'
#
loop_
_entity.id
_entity.type
_entity.pdbx_description
1 polymer ?
#
loop_
_entity_poly.entity_id
_entity_poly.type
_entity_poly.pdbx_seq_one_letter_code
_entity_poly.pdbx_strand_id
1 'polypeptide(L)'
;MKYLNIKKALAAWQELQPLSDKDRERLSRRFTVDFNYNSNHIEGNTLTYGQTEILLLFGKVIGEADVRDVQEMTASNIGLRMMTEEARVKETPLTQNFIRTLHKTLLREDYTVYRNLPGGVQTSYIIHAGQYKTRPNSVITRYGDRFEYASPEETPSLMTDLVDWYNEAEKEGKLSPVELAALFHYRYIRIHPFEDGNGRIARLMVNFILTRHNYPMVVVRSRKKSEYLEALHQTDLEVGPIPSDGAHAEIKDILPFLKYFNDLVATEVYNDVLFVSEKNKNVWWYDGERISFRTPNYTKILNAMRTEPILTLADMKEITGISIAAIQKLLNQLIQKKYVERGEKDGSWRVFVTQ
;
A
#
# COMPACT_ATOMS: atom_id res chain seq x y z
N MET A 1 4.35 -22.02 7.46
CA MET A 1 3.42 -21.87 6.34
C MET A 1 3.99 -22.59 5.14
N LYS A 2 3.23 -23.46 4.47
CA LYS A 2 3.65 -24.00 3.17
C LYS A 2 3.81 -22.83 2.21
N TYR A 3 4.95 -22.75 1.53
CA TYR A 3 5.20 -21.73 0.50
C TYR A 3 4.04 -21.75 -0.50
N LEU A 4 3.33 -20.64 -0.59
CA LEU A 4 2.25 -20.48 -1.56
C LEU A 4 2.90 -20.40 -2.95
N ASN A 5 2.54 -21.30 -3.83
CA ASN A 5 3.05 -21.30 -5.20
C ASN A 5 2.28 -20.25 -6.01
N ILE A 6 2.96 -19.23 -6.51
CA ILE A 6 2.39 -18.15 -7.29
C ILE A 6 1.58 -18.67 -8.50
N LYS A 7 2.04 -19.71 -9.18
CA LYS A 7 1.31 -20.31 -10.32
C LYS A 7 -0.05 -20.85 -9.90
N LYS A 8 -0.14 -21.49 -8.72
CA LYS A 8 -1.41 -21.98 -8.17
C LYS A 8 -2.34 -20.84 -7.75
N ALA A 9 -1.79 -19.80 -7.14
CA ALA A 9 -2.58 -18.62 -6.76
C ALA A 9 -3.18 -17.92 -7.99
N LEU A 10 -2.37 -17.71 -9.03
CA LEU A 10 -2.82 -17.11 -10.29
C LEU A 10 -3.82 -17.99 -11.05
N ALA A 11 -3.63 -19.32 -11.07
CA ALA A 11 -4.59 -20.25 -11.67
C ALA A 11 -5.95 -20.15 -10.96
N ALA A 12 -5.97 -20.19 -9.62
CA ALA A 12 -7.20 -20.03 -8.83
C ALA A 12 -7.87 -18.67 -9.05
N TRP A 13 -7.08 -17.60 -9.23
CA TRP A 13 -7.61 -16.29 -9.60
C TRP A 13 -8.25 -16.30 -10.98
N GLN A 14 -7.65 -16.95 -11.96
CA GLN A 14 -8.18 -17.06 -13.32
C GLN A 14 -9.48 -17.85 -13.40
N GLU A 15 -9.62 -18.88 -12.57
CA GLU A 15 -10.88 -19.65 -12.46
C GLU A 15 -12.07 -18.80 -11.96
N LEU A 16 -11.80 -17.70 -11.25
CA LEU A 16 -12.84 -16.77 -10.79
C LEU A 16 -13.25 -15.73 -11.85
N GLN A 17 -12.53 -15.64 -12.97
CA GLN A 17 -12.80 -14.61 -14.00
C GLN A 17 -13.89 -15.07 -14.99
N PRO A 18 -14.74 -14.14 -15.46
CA PRO A 18 -14.84 -12.75 -15.02
C PRO A 18 -15.55 -12.62 -13.67
N LEU A 19 -15.05 -11.76 -12.80
CA LEU A 19 -15.72 -11.44 -11.55
C LEU A 19 -17.09 -10.80 -11.79
N SER A 20 -18.08 -11.12 -10.93
CA SER A 20 -19.32 -10.35 -10.89
C SER A 20 -19.05 -8.87 -10.55
N ASP A 21 -19.94 -7.96 -11.00
CA ASP A 21 -19.80 -6.53 -10.68
C ASP A 21 -19.76 -6.29 -9.17
N LYS A 22 -20.57 -7.02 -8.42
CA LYS A 22 -20.59 -6.98 -6.96
C LYS A 22 -19.25 -7.39 -6.33
N ASP A 23 -18.65 -8.47 -6.80
CA ASP A 23 -17.38 -8.96 -6.26
C ASP A 23 -16.23 -8.06 -6.66
N ARG A 24 -16.27 -7.51 -7.88
CA ARG A 24 -15.32 -6.50 -8.37
C ARG A 24 -15.36 -5.24 -7.52
N GLU A 25 -16.56 -4.73 -7.20
CA GLU A 25 -16.73 -3.57 -6.34
C GLU A 25 -16.24 -3.82 -4.91
N ARG A 26 -16.60 -4.96 -4.32
CA ARG A 26 -16.15 -5.36 -2.97
C ARG A 26 -14.62 -5.45 -2.89
N LEU A 27 -14.00 -6.07 -3.88
CA LEU A 27 -12.55 -6.24 -3.96
C LEU A 27 -11.86 -4.88 -4.16
N SER A 28 -12.38 -4.03 -5.05
CA SER A 28 -11.86 -2.68 -5.28
C SER A 28 -11.93 -1.81 -4.02
N ARG A 29 -13.04 -1.83 -3.29
CA ARG A 29 -13.17 -1.11 -2.01
C ARG A 29 -12.15 -1.59 -0.98
N ARG A 30 -12.02 -2.90 -0.82
CA ARG A 30 -11.02 -3.48 0.08
C ARG A 30 -9.61 -3.08 -0.32
N PHE A 31 -9.25 -3.25 -1.58
CA PHE A 31 -7.92 -2.89 -2.07
C PHE A 31 -7.62 -1.40 -1.86
N THR A 32 -8.58 -0.51 -2.13
CA THR A 32 -8.43 0.93 -1.92
C THR A 32 -8.03 1.25 -0.48
N VAL A 33 -8.68 0.65 0.50
CA VAL A 33 -8.36 0.87 1.92
C VAL A 33 -7.02 0.22 2.28
N ASP A 34 -6.84 -1.06 1.94
CA ASP A 34 -5.63 -1.82 2.24
C ASP A 34 -4.38 -1.16 1.67
N PHE A 35 -4.41 -0.77 0.39
CA PHE A 35 -3.26 -0.14 -0.26
C PHE A 35 -2.92 1.22 0.35
N ASN A 36 -3.89 2.11 0.45
CA ASN A 36 -3.64 3.46 0.95
C ASN A 36 -3.19 3.43 2.42
N TYR A 37 -3.83 2.63 3.28
CA TYR A 37 -3.40 2.46 4.65
C TYR A 37 -1.95 1.99 4.72
N ASN A 38 -1.65 0.83 4.14
CA ASN A 38 -0.34 0.22 4.27
C ASN A 38 0.77 1.04 3.62
N SER A 39 0.53 1.58 2.40
CA SER A 39 1.53 2.35 1.69
C SER A 39 1.91 3.66 2.39
N ASN A 40 0.95 4.34 3.02
CA ASN A 40 1.24 5.55 3.79
C ASN A 40 1.79 5.23 5.19
N HIS A 41 1.31 4.15 5.82
CA HIS A 41 1.79 3.75 7.15
C HIS A 41 3.26 3.28 7.14
N ILE A 42 3.73 2.69 6.04
CA ILE A 42 5.16 2.41 5.81
C ILE A 42 6.00 3.70 5.90
N GLU A 43 5.47 4.83 5.43
CA GLU A 43 6.14 6.14 5.43
C GLU A 43 5.88 6.96 6.70
N GLY A 44 5.15 6.42 7.66
CA GLY A 44 4.95 7.04 8.98
C GLY A 44 3.62 7.75 9.18
N ASN A 45 2.67 7.63 8.26
CA ASN A 45 1.29 8.13 8.46
C ASN A 45 0.65 7.42 9.65
N THR A 46 -0.02 8.16 10.51
CA THR A 46 -0.52 7.68 11.83
C THR A 46 -2.00 7.32 11.84
N LEU A 47 -2.73 7.55 10.73
CA LEU A 47 -4.13 7.15 10.66
C LEU A 47 -4.28 5.64 10.87
N THR A 48 -5.21 5.27 11.73
CA THR A 48 -5.54 3.85 11.92
C THR A 48 -6.24 3.29 10.68
N TYR A 49 -6.28 1.98 10.56
CA TYR A 49 -6.99 1.32 9.46
C TYR A 49 -8.48 1.72 9.41
N GLY A 50 -9.16 1.77 10.57
CA GLY A 50 -10.55 2.20 10.67
C GLY A 50 -10.76 3.65 10.26
N GLN A 51 -9.89 4.57 10.66
CA GLN A 51 -9.93 5.97 10.23
C GLN A 51 -9.72 6.08 8.72
N THR A 52 -8.77 5.34 8.16
CA THR A 52 -8.52 5.27 6.72
C THR A 52 -9.75 4.75 5.97
N GLU A 53 -10.38 3.67 6.44
CA GLU A 53 -11.59 3.11 5.84
C GLU A 53 -12.73 4.13 5.79
N ILE A 54 -13.01 4.81 6.91
CA ILE A 54 -14.08 5.81 7.00
C ILE A 54 -13.77 7.03 6.16
N LEU A 55 -12.53 7.50 6.17
CA LEU A 55 -12.10 8.62 5.34
C LEU A 55 -12.28 8.33 3.84
N LEU A 56 -11.79 7.19 3.38
CA LEU A 56 -11.76 6.89 1.94
C LEU A 56 -13.11 6.45 1.39
N LEU A 57 -13.95 5.79 2.19
CA LEU A 57 -15.25 5.29 1.73
C LEU A 57 -16.39 6.29 1.97
N PHE A 58 -16.30 7.12 3.00
CA PHE A 58 -17.41 8.03 3.40
C PHE A 58 -17.01 9.51 3.46
N GLY A 59 -15.73 9.85 3.25
CA GLY A 59 -15.26 11.24 3.30
C GLY A 59 -15.32 11.87 4.70
N LYS A 60 -15.39 11.06 5.76
CA LYS A 60 -15.50 11.52 7.15
C LYS A 60 -14.21 11.23 7.91
N VAL A 61 -13.82 12.14 8.80
CA VAL A 61 -12.75 11.91 9.78
C VAL A 61 -13.39 11.69 11.14
N ILE A 62 -12.97 10.64 11.84
CA ILE A 62 -13.43 10.30 13.19
C ILE A 62 -12.25 10.23 14.15
N GLY A 63 -12.48 10.66 15.39
CA GLY A 63 -11.42 10.76 16.40
C GLY A 63 -10.38 11.82 16.07
N GLU A 64 -9.29 11.81 16.83
CA GLU A 64 -8.15 12.69 16.59
C GLU A 64 -7.35 12.18 15.37
N ALA A 65 -6.99 13.09 14.48
CA ALA A 65 -6.18 12.80 13.30
C ALA A 65 -5.34 14.02 12.94
N ASP A 66 -4.09 13.82 12.59
CA ASP A 66 -3.25 14.87 12.05
C ASP A 66 -3.78 15.30 10.66
N VAL A 67 -3.91 16.61 10.47
CA VAL A 67 -4.40 17.18 9.20
C VAL A 67 -3.51 16.76 8.04
N ARG A 68 -2.20 16.70 8.25
CA ARG A 68 -1.24 16.25 7.25
C ARG A 68 -1.49 14.81 6.86
N ASP A 69 -1.72 13.92 7.83
CA ASP A 69 -1.98 12.49 7.58
C ASP A 69 -3.26 12.28 6.78
N VAL A 70 -4.32 13.04 7.09
CA VAL A 70 -5.59 13.03 6.33
C VAL A 70 -5.37 13.49 4.89
N GLN A 71 -4.59 14.53 4.71
CA GLN A 71 -4.28 15.08 3.38
C GLN A 71 -3.43 14.12 2.55
N GLU A 72 -2.39 13.51 3.13
CA GLU A 72 -1.56 12.51 2.49
C GLU A 72 -2.37 11.28 2.08
N MET A 73 -3.25 10.79 2.95
CA MET A 73 -4.12 9.65 2.67
C MET A 73 -5.08 9.94 1.50
N THR A 74 -5.65 11.13 1.47
CA THR A 74 -6.56 11.55 0.38
C THR A 74 -5.80 11.68 -0.93
N ALA A 75 -4.62 12.30 -0.91
CA ALA A 75 -3.75 12.46 -2.08
C ALA A 75 -3.29 11.09 -2.63
N SER A 76 -2.92 10.16 -1.75
CA SER A 76 -2.57 8.78 -2.11
C SER A 76 -3.72 8.07 -2.83
N ASN A 77 -4.95 8.24 -2.37
CA ASN A 77 -6.13 7.66 -3.02
C ASN A 77 -6.40 8.26 -4.41
N ILE A 78 -6.14 9.55 -4.59
CA ILE A 78 -6.21 10.19 -5.92
C ILE A 78 -5.13 9.59 -6.84
N GLY A 79 -3.90 9.47 -6.37
CA GLY A 79 -2.80 8.84 -7.11
C GLY A 79 -3.08 7.39 -7.49
N LEU A 80 -3.69 6.60 -6.59
CA LEU A 80 -4.11 5.23 -6.87
C LEU A 80 -5.14 5.16 -8.01
N ARG A 81 -6.13 6.05 -8.02
CA ARG A 81 -7.13 6.12 -9.10
C ARG A 81 -6.50 6.51 -10.43
N MET A 82 -5.66 7.56 -10.44
CA MET A 82 -4.93 7.99 -11.65
C MET A 82 -4.09 6.84 -12.22
N MET A 83 -3.34 6.16 -11.36
CA MET A 83 -2.53 4.99 -11.76
C MET A 83 -3.40 3.88 -12.36
N THR A 84 -4.54 3.57 -11.75
CA THR A 84 -5.44 2.52 -12.22
C THR A 84 -6.07 2.86 -13.56
N GLU A 85 -6.42 4.12 -13.79
CA GLU A 85 -6.97 4.62 -15.05
C GLU A 85 -5.93 4.54 -16.17
N GLU A 86 -4.72 5.05 -15.94
CA GLU A 86 -3.61 5.01 -16.89
C GLU A 86 -3.20 3.57 -17.24
N ALA A 87 -3.15 2.68 -16.25
CA ALA A 87 -2.79 1.28 -16.47
C ALA A 87 -3.76 0.54 -17.40
N ARG A 88 -5.00 1.00 -17.55
CA ARG A 88 -5.99 0.40 -18.44
C ARG A 88 -5.80 0.81 -19.91
N VAL A 89 -5.10 1.91 -20.15
CA VAL A 89 -4.80 2.40 -21.51
C VAL A 89 -3.51 1.75 -22.00
N LYS A 90 -3.61 0.52 -22.49
CA LYS A 90 -2.44 -0.34 -22.82
C LYS A 90 -1.64 0.18 -24.02
N GLU A 91 -2.24 0.94 -24.88
CA GLU A 91 -1.63 1.51 -26.10
C GLU A 91 -0.67 2.66 -25.79
N THR A 92 -0.83 3.31 -24.63
CA THR A 92 0.02 4.44 -24.23
C THR A 92 1.26 3.93 -23.52
N PRO A 93 2.48 4.24 -24.00
CA PRO A 93 3.70 3.86 -23.29
C PRO A 93 3.82 4.61 -21.97
N LEU A 94 4.51 4.02 -21.01
CA LEU A 94 4.87 4.70 -19.77
C LEU A 94 5.76 5.92 -20.09
N THR A 95 5.51 7.03 -19.41
CA THR A 95 6.31 8.25 -19.55
C THR A 95 6.82 8.74 -18.21
N GLN A 96 7.98 9.41 -18.22
CA GLN A 96 8.49 10.10 -17.03
C GLN A 96 7.51 11.18 -16.54
N ASN A 97 6.79 11.83 -17.48
CA ASN A 97 5.80 12.84 -17.11
C ASN A 97 4.65 12.24 -16.28
N PHE A 98 4.21 11.03 -16.60
CA PHE A 98 3.19 10.34 -15.79
C PHE A 98 3.71 10.07 -14.37
N ILE A 99 4.92 9.54 -14.20
CA ILE A 99 5.54 9.30 -12.89
C ILE A 99 5.66 10.60 -12.09
N ARG A 100 6.10 11.69 -12.73
CA ARG A 100 6.20 13.02 -12.11
C ARG A 100 4.84 13.60 -11.73
N THR A 101 3.81 13.37 -12.55
CA THR A 101 2.43 13.78 -12.27
C THR A 101 1.85 13.01 -11.07
N LEU A 102 2.10 11.70 -10.98
CA LEU A 102 1.75 10.91 -9.79
C LEU A 102 2.44 11.46 -8.54
N HIS A 103 3.74 11.74 -8.63
CA HIS A 103 4.48 12.31 -7.52
C HIS A 103 3.92 13.68 -7.08
N LYS A 104 3.63 14.58 -8.04
CA LYS A 104 2.98 15.86 -7.76
C LYS A 104 1.63 15.67 -7.06
N THR A 105 0.85 14.70 -7.50
CA THR A 105 -0.44 14.36 -6.88
C THR A 105 -0.28 13.89 -5.43
N LEU A 106 0.71 13.04 -5.16
CA LEU A 106 0.97 12.53 -3.80
C LEU A 106 1.43 13.61 -2.83
N LEU A 107 2.30 14.52 -3.27
CA LEU A 107 2.82 15.61 -2.41
C LEU A 107 1.89 16.82 -2.38
N ARG A 108 1.01 16.98 -3.38
CA ARG A 108 0.05 18.08 -3.57
C ARG A 108 0.73 19.42 -3.91
N GLU A 109 1.69 19.85 -3.12
CA GLU A 109 2.38 21.13 -3.22
C GLU A 109 3.84 21.03 -2.76
N ASP A 110 4.62 22.01 -3.10
CA ASP A 110 5.98 22.17 -2.57
C ASP A 110 5.92 22.46 -1.08
N TYR A 111 6.84 21.90 -0.31
CA TYR A 111 6.89 22.17 1.13
C TYR A 111 8.32 22.28 1.64
N THR A 112 8.48 23.03 2.74
CA THR A 112 9.76 23.26 3.37
C THR A 112 10.03 22.25 4.48
N VAL A 113 11.18 21.60 4.42
CA VAL A 113 11.72 20.76 5.49
C VAL A 113 12.71 21.56 6.31
N TYR A 114 12.52 21.58 7.62
CA TYR A 114 13.44 22.19 8.59
C TYR A 114 14.28 21.10 9.24
N ARG A 115 15.58 21.32 9.35
CA ARG A 115 16.51 20.42 10.03
C ARG A 115 17.36 21.16 11.04
N ASN A 116 17.53 20.56 12.20
CA ASN A 116 18.51 21.02 13.19
C ASN A 116 19.83 20.28 12.96
N LEU A 117 20.88 21.00 12.65
CA LEU A 117 22.24 20.45 12.55
C LEU A 117 22.91 20.41 13.93
N PRO A 118 23.95 19.57 14.11
CA PRO A 118 24.77 19.61 15.31
C PRO A 118 25.26 21.03 15.58
N GLY A 119 25.20 21.48 16.85
CA GLY A 119 25.53 22.85 17.23
C GLY A 119 24.36 23.85 17.21
N GLY A 120 23.10 23.36 17.02
CA GLY A 120 21.91 24.21 17.10
C GLY A 120 21.61 25.05 15.86
N VAL A 121 22.35 24.85 14.78
CA VAL A 121 22.13 25.57 13.52
C VAL A 121 20.89 24.97 12.82
N GLN A 122 19.89 25.83 12.55
CA GLN A 122 18.75 25.45 11.73
C GLN A 122 19.05 25.64 10.25
N THR A 123 18.71 24.65 9.44
CA THR A 123 18.71 24.76 7.98
C THR A 123 17.33 24.34 7.45
N SER A 124 17.00 24.86 6.29
CA SER A 124 15.76 24.47 5.63
C SER A 124 15.97 24.26 4.13
N TYR A 125 15.08 23.50 3.54
CA TYR A 125 15.05 23.29 2.10
C TYR A 125 13.64 22.99 1.61
N ILE A 126 13.42 23.25 0.33
CA ILE A 126 12.14 23.02 -0.31
C ILE A 126 12.17 21.68 -1.04
N ILE A 127 11.14 20.87 -0.84
CA ILE A 127 10.85 19.68 -1.63
C ILE A 127 9.85 20.09 -2.72
N HIS A 128 10.21 19.83 -3.97
CA HIS A 128 9.41 20.24 -5.12
C HIS A 128 8.55 19.08 -5.63
N ALA A 129 7.23 19.27 -5.58
CA ALA A 129 6.26 18.28 -6.06
C ALA A 129 6.34 18.09 -7.58
N GLY A 130 6.58 16.85 -8.01
CA GLY A 130 6.68 16.48 -9.42
C GLY A 130 8.02 16.84 -10.08
N GLN A 131 9.03 17.24 -9.31
CA GLN A 131 10.38 17.52 -9.83
C GLN A 131 11.39 16.52 -9.27
N TYR A 132 12.36 16.14 -10.09
CA TYR A 132 13.46 15.30 -9.63
C TYR A 132 14.30 16.05 -8.60
N LYS A 133 14.96 15.30 -7.75
CA LYS A 133 15.81 15.85 -6.69
C LYS A 133 16.88 16.77 -7.22
N THR A 134 17.15 17.80 -6.47
CA THR A 134 18.22 18.79 -6.72
C THR A 134 19.40 18.62 -5.78
N ARG A 135 19.26 17.71 -4.81
CA ARG A 135 20.26 17.42 -3.78
C ARG A 135 20.44 15.92 -3.62
N PRO A 136 21.67 15.46 -3.30
CA PRO A 136 21.90 14.08 -2.97
C PRO A 136 21.00 13.62 -1.81
N ASN A 137 20.43 12.45 -1.94
CA ASN A 137 19.73 11.77 -0.86
C ASN A 137 20.49 10.49 -0.49
N SER A 138 20.46 10.16 0.78
CA SER A 138 21.04 8.95 1.32
C SER A 138 20.23 8.51 2.53
N VAL A 139 20.28 7.26 2.85
CA VAL A 139 19.68 6.71 4.05
C VAL A 139 20.76 6.09 4.93
N ILE A 140 20.56 6.18 6.24
CA ILE A 140 21.34 5.37 7.17
C ILE A 140 20.59 4.04 7.32
N THR A 141 21.23 2.95 6.95
CA THR A 141 20.66 1.61 7.10
C THR A 141 20.47 1.29 8.58
N ARG A 142 19.66 0.30 8.89
CA ARG A 142 19.50 -0.20 10.28
C ARG A 142 20.81 -0.74 10.87
N TYR A 143 21.80 -1.00 10.04
CA TYR A 143 23.15 -1.45 10.46
C TYR A 143 24.12 -0.29 10.69
N GLY A 144 23.68 0.97 10.44
CA GLY A 144 24.48 2.20 10.61
C GLY A 144 25.28 2.60 9.39
N ASP A 145 25.24 1.83 8.32
CA ASP A 145 25.93 2.15 7.07
C ASP A 145 25.18 3.23 6.29
N ARG A 146 25.91 4.10 5.61
CA ARG A 146 25.34 5.08 4.70
C ARG A 146 25.15 4.45 3.32
N PHE A 147 23.90 4.42 2.86
CA PHE A 147 23.55 3.98 1.50
C PHE A 147 23.22 5.20 0.64
N GLU A 148 23.87 5.32 -0.50
CA GLU A 148 23.69 6.42 -1.42
C GLU A 148 22.88 5.98 -2.65
N TYR A 149 21.95 6.84 -3.05
CA TYR A 149 21.19 6.72 -4.29
C TYR A 149 21.87 7.53 -5.40
N ALA A 150 21.37 7.41 -6.65
CA ALA A 150 21.87 8.19 -7.76
C ALA A 150 21.98 9.70 -7.42
N SER A 151 22.99 10.36 -7.96
CA SER A 151 23.14 11.81 -7.78
C SER A 151 22.03 12.58 -8.49
N PRO A 152 21.78 13.85 -8.14
CA PRO A 152 20.86 14.70 -8.88
C PRO A 152 21.19 14.79 -10.38
N GLU A 153 22.48 14.83 -10.72
CA GLU A 153 22.98 14.96 -12.08
C GLU A 153 22.72 13.71 -12.91
N GLU A 154 22.84 12.51 -12.31
CA GLU A 154 22.59 11.22 -12.96
C GLU A 154 21.09 10.90 -13.07
N THR A 155 20.29 11.41 -12.15
CA THR A 155 18.86 11.04 -12.02
C THR A 155 18.06 11.19 -13.33
N PRO A 156 18.14 12.31 -14.11
CA PRO A 156 17.36 12.43 -15.34
C PRO A 156 17.70 11.38 -16.39
N SER A 157 19.00 11.08 -16.56
CA SER A 157 19.45 10.04 -17.49
C SER A 157 18.99 8.66 -17.07
N LEU A 158 19.20 8.28 -15.82
CA LEU A 158 18.80 6.97 -15.29
C LEU A 158 17.27 6.76 -15.34
N MET A 159 16.50 7.82 -15.16
CA MET A 159 15.02 7.75 -15.32
C MET A 159 14.61 7.59 -16.78
N THR A 160 15.37 8.16 -17.73
CA THR A 160 15.16 7.91 -19.16
C THR A 160 15.44 6.44 -19.47
N ASP A 161 16.58 5.93 -19.08
CA ASP A 161 16.96 4.54 -19.27
C ASP A 161 15.94 3.56 -18.66
N LEU A 162 15.44 3.85 -17.45
CA LEU A 162 14.44 3.03 -16.78
C LEU A 162 13.13 2.96 -17.57
N VAL A 163 12.63 4.11 -18.02
CA VAL A 163 11.33 4.20 -18.74
C VAL A 163 11.45 3.58 -20.13
N ASP A 164 12.53 3.83 -20.83
CA ASP A 164 12.78 3.25 -22.17
C ASP A 164 12.94 1.73 -22.08
N TRP A 165 13.74 1.24 -21.11
CA TRP A 165 13.87 -0.19 -20.84
C TRP A 165 12.51 -0.83 -20.51
N TYR A 166 11.70 -0.20 -19.67
CA TYR A 166 10.39 -0.75 -19.30
C TYR A 166 9.50 -0.90 -20.54
N ASN A 167 9.40 0.14 -21.35
CA ASN A 167 8.56 0.13 -22.56
C ASN A 167 9.05 -0.91 -23.57
N GLU A 168 10.34 -1.13 -23.67
CA GLU A 168 10.93 -2.18 -24.53
C GLU A 168 10.65 -3.57 -23.97
N ALA A 169 10.93 -3.79 -22.68
CA ALA A 169 10.70 -5.07 -22.01
C ALA A 169 9.23 -5.50 -22.03
N GLU A 170 8.30 -4.52 -21.89
CA GLU A 170 6.87 -4.76 -22.01
C GLU A 170 6.49 -5.25 -23.42
N LYS A 171 7.04 -4.63 -24.48
CA LYS A 171 6.81 -5.05 -25.87
C LYS A 171 7.41 -6.42 -26.19
N GLU A 172 8.60 -6.69 -25.69
CA GLU A 172 9.27 -7.98 -25.89
C GLU A 172 8.55 -9.15 -25.22
N GLY A 173 7.89 -8.91 -24.07
CA GLY A 173 7.12 -9.92 -23.34
C GLY A 173 7.94 -11.11 -22.83
N LYS A 174 9.28 -10.96 -22.70
CA LYS A 174 10.19 -12.01 -22.22
C LYS A 174 10.11 -12.22 -20.70
N LEU A 175 9.84 -11.15 -19.97
CA LEU A 175 9.66 -11.17 -18.52
C LEU A 175 8.18 -11.42 -18.18
N SER A 176 7.93 -12.23 -17.17
CA SER A 176 6.58 -12.29 -16.60
C SER A 176 6.21 -10.95 -16.00
N PRO A 177 4.90 -10.59 -15.90
CA PRO A 177 4.47 -9.35 -15.25
C PRO A 177 5.00 -9.15 -13.83
N VAL A 178 5.21 -10.24 -13.11
CA VAL A 178 5.77 -10.22 -11.75
C VAL A 178 7.26 -9.89 -11.76
N GLU A 179 8.02 -10.49 -12.66
CA GLU A 179 9.46 -10.19 -12.84
C GLU A 179 9.64 -8.74 -13.32
N LEU A 180 8.83 -8.31 -14.28
CA LEU A 180 8.86 -6.93 -14.80
C LEU A 180 8.58 -5.91 -13.70
N ALA A 181 7.55 -6.15 -12.88
CA ALA A 181 7.19 -5.27 -11.75
C ALA A 181 8.27 -5.26 -10.67
N ALA A 182 8.84 -6.42 -10.32
CA ALA A 182 9.91 -6.52 -9.33
C ALA A 182 11.16 -5.78 -9.78
N LEU A 183 11.56 -5.98 -11.03
CA LEU A 183 12.78 -5.37 -11.60
C LEU A 183 12.61 -3.85 -11.75
N PHE A 184 11.43 -3.38 -12.23
CA PHE A 184 11.12 -1.95 -12.28
C PHE A 184 11.19 -1.32 -10.89
N HIS A 185 10.56 -1.95 -9.89
CA HIS A 185 10.57 -1.49 -8.51
C HIS A 185 11.99 -1.33 -7.98
N TYR A 186 12.83 -2.35 -8.13
CA TYR A 186 14.19 -2.34 -7.62
C TYR A 186 15.03 -1.25 -8.29
N ARG A 187 15.03 -1.20 -9.63
CA ARG A 187 15.75 -0.17 -10.39
C ARG A 187 15.32 1.24 -10.01
N TYR A 188 14.01 1.46 -9.88
CA TYR A 188 13.45 2.76 -9.48
C TYR A 188 13.92 3.17 -8.06
N ILE A 189 13.91 2.23 -7.11
CA ILE A 189 14.39 2.51 -5.74
C ILE A 189 15.88 2.84 -5.74
N ARG A 190 16.69 2.21 -6.58
CA ARG A 190 18.13 2.50 -6.69
C ARG A 190 18.39 3.89 -7.28
N ILE A 191 17.56 4.37 -8.19
CA ILE A 191 17.64 5.74 -8.71
C ILE A 191 17.17 6.73 -7.64
N HIS A 192 16.07 6.44 -6.96
CA HIS A 192 15.46 7.30 -5.92
C HIS A 192 15.26 8.73 -6.40
N PRO A 193 14.45 8.96 -7.47
CA PRO A 193 14.54 10.17 -8.28
C PRO A 193 14.00 11.44 -7.60
N PHE A 194 13.23 11.32 -6.53
CA PHE A 194 12.64 12.46 -5.82
C PHE A 194 13.28 12.64 -4.44
N GLU A 195 13.09 13.81 -3.83
CA GLU A 195 13.56 14.09 -2.48
C GLU A 195 12.69 13.41 -1.40
N ASP A 196 11.39 13.16 -1.69
CA ASP A 196 10.44 12.40 -0.85
C ASP A 196 9.49 11.59 -1.74
N GLY A 197 8.71 10.68 -1.16
CA GLY A 197 7.62 9.94 -1.83
C GLY A 197 8.04 8.80 -2.74
N ASN A 198 9.33 8.50 -2.85
CA ASN A 198 9.82 7.44 -3.76
C ASN A 198 9.23 6.06 -3.46
N GLY A 199 9.12 5.68 -2.19
CA GLY A 199 8.53 4.41 -1.80
C GLY A 199 7.06 4.30 -2.21
N ARG A 200 6.28 5.36 -2.04
CA ARG A 200 4.87 5.42 -2.45
C ARG A 200 4.72 5.28 -3.96
N ILE A 201 5.55 6.00 -4.75
CA ILE A 201 5.57 5.87 -6.21
C ILE A 201 5.97 4.45 -6.64
N ALA A 202 7.03 3.88 -6.06
CA ALA A 202 7.46 2.52 -6.39
C ALA A 202 6.33 1.50 -6.22
N ARG A 203 5.58 1.57 -5.10
CA ARG A 203 4.44 0.69 -4.83
C ARG A 203 3.23 0.95 -5.76
N LEU A 204 3.01 2.18 -6.20
CA LEU A 204 2.04 2.49 -7.25
C LEU A 204 2.45 1.89 -8.60
N MET A 205 3.72 2.03 -8.99
CA MET A 205 4.23 1.53 -10.26
C MET A 205 4.23 -0.01 -10.34
N VAL A 206 4.45 -0.71 -9.24
CA VAL A 206 4.21 -2.15 -9.15
C VAL A 206 2.79 -2.50 -9.58
N ASN A 207 1.80 -1.80 -9.03
CA ASN A 207 0.40 -2.05 -9.33
C ASN A 207 -0.02 -1.55 -10.72
N PHE A 208 0.63 -0.50 -11.23
CA PHE A 208 0.51 -0.08 -12.64
C PHE A 208 0.86 -1.23 -13.57
N ILE A 209 2.03 -1.84 -13.39
CA ILE A 209 2.52 -2.94 -14.22
C ILE A 209 1.61 -4.17 -14.12
N LEU A 210 1.27 -4.59 -12.89
CA LEU A 210 0.40 -5.74 -12.68
C LEU A 210 -0.99 -5.53 -13.31
N THR A 211 -1.58 -4.34 -13.15
CA THR A 211 -2.91 -4.00 -13.72
C THR A 211 -2.90 -4.02 -15.24
N ARG A 212 -1.85 -3.48 -15.89
CA ARG A 212 -1.70 -3.52 -17.36
C ARG A 212 -1.76 -4.94 -17.91
N HIS A 213 -1.25 -5.90 -17.16
CA HIS A 213 -1.22 -7.32 -17.53
C HIS A 213 -2.40 -8.14 -16.98
N ASN A 214 -3.45 -7.47 -16.47
CA ASN A 214 -4.65 -8.09 -15.88
C ASN A 214 -4.34 -8.98 -14.66
N TYR A 215 -3.25 -8.70 -13.96
CA TYR A 215 -2.95 -9.32 -12.67
C TYR A 215 -3.70 -8.60 -11.55
N PRO A 216 -4.05 -9.30 -10.47
CA PRO A 216 -4.55 -8.63 -9.27
C PRO A 216 -3.51 -7.64 -8.73
N MET A 217 -4.00 -6.52 -8.20
CA MET A 217 -3.15 -5.57 -7.50
C MET A 217 -2.71 -6.16 -6.15
N VAL A 218 -1.54 -5.75 -5.67
CA VAL A 218 -0.94 -6.27 -4.45
C VAL A 218 -0.64 -5.16 -3.44
N VAL A 219 -0.58 -5.53 -2.16
CA VAL A 219 -0.32 -4.61 -1.05
C VAL A 219 0.91 -5.06 -0.28
N VAL A 220 1.94 -4.20 -0.23
CA VAL A 220 3.04 -4.36 0.73
C VAL A 220 2.51 -4.00 2.12
N ARG A 221 2.34 -4.99 3.00
CA ARG A 221 1.74 -4.78 4.33
C ARG A 221 2.70 -4.06 5.28
N SER A 222 2.25 -2.99 5.92
CA SER A 222 3.07 -2.18 6.84
C SER A 222 3.62 -3.01 8.02
N ARG A 223 2.84 -3.97 8.52
CA ARG A 223 3.28 -4.92 9.56
C ARG A 223 4.43 -5.84 9.13
N LYS A 224 4.70 -5.94 7.82
CA LYS A 224 5.81 -6.67 7.20
C LYS A 224 6.88 -5.76 6.59
N LYS A 225 6.90 -4.47 7.00
CA LYS A 225 7.87 -3.49 6.51
C LYS A 225 9.31 -4.00 6.67
N SER A 226 9.63 -4.67 7.77
CA SER A 226 10.97 -5.21 8.01
C SER A 226 11.38 -6.29 7.00
N GLU A 227 10.46 -7.18 6.61
CA GLU A 227 10.71 -8.22 5.60
C GLU A 227 10.95 -7.58 4.22
N TYR A 228 10.17 -6.57 3.88
CA TYR A 228 10.31 -5.81 2.64
C TYR A 228 11.65 -5.07 2.53
N LEU A 229 12.03 -4.34 3.59
CA LEU A 229 13.30 -3.61 3.62
C LEU A 229 14.50 -4.56 3.68
N GLU A 230 14.37 -5.72 4.35
CA GLU A 230 15.41 -6.74 4.37
C GLU A 230 15.66 -7.32 2.99
N ALA A 231 14.60 -7.62 2.24
CA ALA A 231 14.75 -8.16 0.88
C ALA A 231 15.45 -7.16 -0.06
N LEU A 232 15.16 -5.86 0.07
CA LEU A 232 15.89 -4.81 -0.66
C LEU A 232 17.35 -4.75 -0.23
N HIS A 233 17.62 -4.75 1.07
CA HIS A 233 18.99 -4.70 1.61
C HIS A 233 19.83 -5.89 1.15
N GLN A 234 19.29 -7.11 1.21
CA GLN A 234 20.01 -8.30 0.73
C GLN A 234 20.33 -8.21 -0.77
N THR A 235 19.42 -7.64 -1.55
CA THR A 235 19.66 -7.39 -2.98
C THR A 235 20.72 -6.31 -3.20
N ASP A 236 20.72 -5.25 -2.39
CA ASP A 236 21.74 -4.20 -2.46
C ASP A 236 23.16 -4.75 -2.15
N LEU A 237 23.27 -5.74 -1.27
CA LEU A 237 24.54 -6.41 -0.98
C LEU A 237 25.04 -7.24 -2.17
N GLU A 238 24.15 -7.84 -2.96
CA GLU A 238 24.51 -8.60 -4.17
C GLU A 238 24.87 -7.67 -5.34
N VAL A 239 24.11 -6.61 -5.56
CA VAL A 239 24.30 -5.65 -6.66
C VAL A 239 25.49 -4.72 -6.39
N GLY A 240 25.76 -4.40 -5.13
CA GLY A 240 26.81 -3.47 -4.73
C GLY A 240 26.34 -2.01 -4.57
N PRO A 241 27.25 -1.14 -4.10
CA PRO A 241 26.91 0.21 -3.66
C PRO A 241 26.72 1.22 -4.80
N ILE A 242 27.16 0.92 -6.02
CA ILE A 242 27.11 1.86 -7.15
C ILE A 242 25.67 2.04 -7.62
N PRO A 243 25.11 3.27 -7.57
CA PRO A 243 23.69 3.51 -7.92
C PRO A 243 23.34 3.09 -9.35
N SER A 244 24.19 3.39 -10.33
CA SER A 244 23.96 3.02 -11.74
C SER A 244 23.89 1.52 -11.95
N ASP A 245 24.65 0.70 -11.21
CA ASP A 245 24.57 -0.76 -11.31
C ASP A 245 23.20 -1.25 -10.87
N GLY A 246 22.67 -0.69 -9.78
CA GLY A 246 21.32 -0.99 -9.34
C GLY A 246 20.23 -0.49 -10.29
N ALA A 247 20.42 0.68 -10.91
CA ALA A 247 19.51 1.23 -11.91
C ALA A 247 19.44 0.38 -13.19
N HIS A 248 20.49 -0.41 -13.47
CA HIS A 248 20.57 -1.32 -14.63
C HIS A 248 20.59 -2.81 -14.23
N ALA A 249 20.30 -3.15 -12.97
CA ALA A 249 20.29 -4.54 -12.50
C ALA A 249 19.41 -5.44 -13.36
N GLU A 250 19.81 -6.69 -13.52
CA GLU A 250 19.07 -7.73 -14.24
C GLU A 250 18.34 -8.66 -13.26
N ILE A 251 17.46 -9.53 -13.75
CA ILE A 251 16.73 -10.50 -12.93
C ILE A 251 17.64 -11.34 -12.04
N LYS A 252 18.79 -11.77 -12.57
CA LYS A 252 19.77 -12.57 -11.82
C LYS A 252 20.37 -11.84 -10.62
N ASP A 253 20.40 -10.50 -10.68
CA ASP A 253 21.02 -9.65 -9.66
C ASP A 253 20.05 -9.34 -8.52
N ILE A 254 18.73 -9.48 -8.74
CA ILE A 254 17.69 -9.13 -7.77
C ILE A 254 17.00 -10.34 -7.12
N LEU A 255 17.63 -11.51 -7.11
CA LEU A 255 17.01 -12.76 -6.66
C LEU A 255 16.43 -12.69 -5.22
N PRO A 256 17.07 -12.06 -4.22
CA PRO A 256 16.48 -11.93 -2.90
C PRO A 256 15.18 -11.13 -2.93
N PHE A 257 15.14 -9.98 -3.62
CA PHE A 257 13.94 -9.17 -3.75
C PHE A 257 12.87 -9.86 -4.61
N LEU A 258 13.26 -10.52 -5.70
CA LEU A 258 12.34 -11.26 -6.56
C LEU A 258 11.65 -12.40 -5.79
N LYS A 259 12.38 -13.11 -4.93
CA LYS A 259 11.80 -14.15 -4.06
C LYS A 259 10.75 -13.58 -3.12
N TYR A 260 11.10 -12.50 -2.41
CA TYR A 260 10.16 -11.79 -1.55
C TYR A 260 8.92 -11.35 -2.34
N PHE A 261 9.12 -10.76 -3.51
CA PHE A 261 8.05 -10.23 -4.34
C PHE A 261 7.12 -11.33 -4.89
N ASN A 262 7.66 -12.48 -5.29
CA ASN A 262 6.87 -13.65 -5.67
C ASN A 262 6.00 -14.15 -4.50
N ASP A 263 6.54 -14.21 -3.29
CA ASP A 263 5.80 -14.62 -2.09
C ASP A 263 4.71 -13.60 -1.73
N LEU A 264 4.99 -12.30 -1.89
CA LEU A 264 4.04 -11.22 -1.72
C LEU A 264 2.86 -11.38 -2.70
N VAL A 265 3.15 -11.46 -4.00
CA VAL A 265 2.12 -11.59 -5.04
C VAL A 265 1.29 -12.86 -4.81
N ALA A 266 1.93 -14.00 -4.55
CA ALA A 266 1.23 -15.26 -4.28
C ALA A 266 0.27 -15.13 -3.08
N THR A 267 0.72 -14.46 -2.01
CA THR A 267 -0.07 -14.27 -0.78
C THR A 267 -1.28 -13.36 -1.02
N GLU A 268 -1.06 -12.20 -1.65
CA GLU A 268 -2.12 -11.22 -1.88
C GLU A 268 -3.16 -11.76 -2.87
N VAL A 269 -2.72 -12.40 -3.96
CA VAL A 269 -3.64 -13.04 -4.94
C VAL A 269 -4.46 -14.15 -4.27
N TYR A 270 -3.84 -14.98 -3.45
CA TYR A 270 -4.57 -16.03 -2.72
C TYR A 270 -5.58 -15.45 -1.73
N ASN A 271 -5.23 -14.37 -1.04
CA ASN A 271 -6.16 -13.66 -0.15
C ASN A 271 -7.35 -13.09 -0.92
N ASP A 272 -7.15 -12.60 -2.15
CA ASP A 272 -8.22 -12.11 -3.01
C ASP A 272 -9.15 -13.24 -3.44
N VAL A 273 -8.59 -14.40 -3.82
CA VAL A 273 -9.37 -15.61 -4.13
C VAL A 273 -10.23 -16.03 -2.93
N LEU A 274 -9.64 -16.08 -1.74
CA LEU A 274 -10.38 -16.42 -0.52
C LEU A 274 -11.46 -15.38 -0.20
N PHE A 275 -11.16 -14.08 -0.36
CA PHE A 275 -12.11 -13.00 -0.11
C PHE A 275 -13.34 -13.06 -1.02
N VAL A 276 -13.11 -13.25 -2.32
CA VAL A 276 -14.19 -13.35 -3.31
C VAL A 276 -15.03 -14.62 -3.07
N SER A 277 -14.39 -15.73 -2.76
CA SER A 277 -15.04 -17.02 -2.51
C SER A 277 -15.71 -17.13 -1.14
N GLU A 278 -15.52 -16.15 -0.23
CA GLU A 278 -16.01 -16.21 1.14
C GLU A 278 -17.53 -16.10 1.21
N LYS A 279 -18.18 -17.15 1.67
CA LYS A 279 -19.64 -17.20 1.90
C LYS A 279 -20.02 -17.27 3.38
N ASN A 280 -19.04 -17.44 4.26
CA ASN A 280 -19.29 -17.59 5.68
C ASN A 280 -19.58 -16.22 6.33
N LYS A 281 -20.81 -16.04 6.80
CA LYS A 281 -21.26 -14.81 7.47
C LYS A 281 -20.54 -14.50 8.79
N ASN A 282 -19.79 -15.45 9.34
CA ASN A 282 -19.00 -15.28 10.57
C ASN A 282 -17.57 -14.75 10.29
N VAL A 283 -17.22 -14.56 9.02
CA VAL A 283 -15.89 -14.06 8.61
C VAL A 283 -15.93 -12.56 8.34
N TRP A 284 -14.94 -11.90 8.88
CA TRP A 284 -14.67 -10.49 8.66
C TRP A 284 -13.25 -10.32 8.13
N TRP A 285 -13.09 -9.48 7.12
CA TRP A 285 -11.80 -9.17 6.53
C TRP A 285 -11.33 -7.80 6.99
N TYR A 286 -10.11 -7.75 7.48
CA TYR A 286 -9.52 -6.54 8.04
C TYR A 286 -8.01 -6.50 7.76
N ASP A 287 -7.52 -5.45 7.12
CA ASP A 287 -6.12 -5.29 6.69
C ASP A 287 -5.51 -6.59 6.09
N GLY A 288 -6.22 -7.19 5.12
CA GLY A 288 -5.80 -8.44 4.47
C GLY A 288 -5.88 -9.69 5.33
N GLU A 289 -6.35 -9.61 6.57
CA GLU A 289 -6.52 -10.76 7.45
C GLU A 289 -7.95 -11.29 7.42
N ARG A 290 -8.06 -12.63 7.38
CA ARG A 290 -9.31 -13.35 7.47
C ARG A 290 -9.61 -13.70 8.92
N ILE A 291 -10.56 -13.01 9.53
CA ILE A 291 -10.93 -13.16 10.93
C ILE A 291 -12.24 -13.91 11.04
N SER A 292 -12.24 -15.02 11.77
CA SER A 292 -13.44 -15.84 11.99
C SER A 292 -13.97 -15.68 13.41
N PHE A 293 -15.30 -15.50 13.54
CA PHE A 293 -16.00 -15.39 14.80
C PHE A 293 -16.92 -16.60 15.05
N ARG A 294 -17.36 -16.78 16.29
CA ARG A 294 -18.26 -17.88 16.65
C ARG A 294 -19.68 -17.72 16.11
N THR A 295 -20.15 -16.47 15.98
CA THR A 295 -21.50 -16.16 15.50
C THR A 295 -21.46 -14.97 14.53
N PRO A 296 -22.48 -14.83 13.65
CA PRO A 296 -22.55 -13.71 12.71
C PRO A 296 -22.85 -12.37 13.38
N ASN A 297 -23.17 -12.33 14.68
CA ASN A 297 -23.47 -11.07 15.37
C ASN A 297 -22.26 -10.15 15.47
N TYR A 298 -21.05 -10.71 15.55
CA TYR A 298 -19.82 -9.91 15.48
C TYR A 298 -19.69 -9.18 14.14
N THR A 299 -19.85 -9.92 13.06
CA THR A 299 -19.71 -9.35 11.70
C THR A 299 -20.84 -8.40 11.36
N LYS A 300 -22.05 -8.65 11.86
CA LYS A 300 -23.18 -7.71 11.71
C LYS A 300 -22.87 -6.34 12.32
N ILE A 301 -22.36 -6.32 13.57
CA ILE A 301 -21.99 -5.09 14.26
C ILE A 301 -20.83 -4.41 13.54
N LEU A 302 -19.75 -5.14 13.25
CA LEU A 302 -18.58 -4.58 12.59
C LEU A 302 -18.90 -4.03 11.19
N ASN A 303 -19.74 -4.69 10.42
CA ASN A 303 -20.17 -4.21 9.10
C ASN A 303 -21.10 -3.00 9.21
N ALA A 304 -21.97 -2.97 10.21
CA ALA A 304 -22.82 -1.79 10.45
C ALA A 304 -21.99 -0.55 10.84
N MET A 305 -20.95 -0.72 11.67
CA MET A 305 -20.02 0.35 12.03
C MET A 305 -19.21 0.89 10.85
N ARG A 306 -19.07 0.13 9.76
CA ARG A 306 -18.43 0.60 8.50
C ARG A 306 -19.32 1.60 7.74
N THR A 307 -20.64 1.48 7.86
CA THR A 307 -21.60 2.39 7.20
C THR A 307 -22.04 3.50 8.13
N GLU A 308 -22.25 3.18 9.40
CA GLU A 308 -22.55 4.11 10.46
C GLU A 308 -21.48 3.98 11.55
N PRO A 309 -20.43 4.85 11.49
CA PRO A 309 -19.22 4.68 12.32
C PRO A 309 -19.47 4.72 13.83
N ILE A 310 -20.57 5.34 14.27
CA ILE A 310 -20.92 5.48 15.69
C ILE A 310 -22.26 4.82 15.92
N LEU A 311 -22.26 3.70 16.64
CA LEU A 311 -23.47 2.96 17.01
C LEU A 311 -23.70 2.96 18.51
N THR A 312 -24.97 3.05 18.91
CA THR A 312 -25.41 2.86 20.30
C THR A 312 -25.73 1.37 20.57
N LEU A 313 -25.85 1.01 21.85
CA LEU A 313 -26.32 -0.35 22.23
C LEU A 313 -27.72 -0.64 21.70
N ALA A 314 -28.57 0.39 21.56
CA ALA A 314 -29.93 0.25 21.01
C ALA A 314 -29.87 -0.12 19.52
N ASP A 315 -29.03 0.57 18.73
CA ASP A 315 -28.81 0.27 17.30
C ASP A 315 -28.30 -1.16 17.12
N MET A 316 -27.32 -1.56 17.94
CA MET A 316 -26.77 -2.91 17.88
C MET A 316 -27.79 -3.99 18.26
N LYS A 317 -28.71 -3.70 19.19
CA LYS A 317 -29.81 -4.61 19.54
C LYS A 317 -30.76 -4.78 18.34
N GLU A 318 -31.10 -3.69 17.67
CA GLU A 318 -31.94 -3.73 16.47
C GLU A 318 -31.27 -4.56 15.36
N ILE A 319 -29.98 -4.33 15.06
CA ILE A 319 -29.20 -5.02 14.04
C ILE A 319 -29.05 -6.51 14.32
N THR A 320 -28.85 -6.89 15.58
CA THR A 320 -28.49 -8.28 15.95
C THR A 320 -29.64 -9.12 16.46
N GLY A 321 -30.64 -8.48 17.06
CA GLY A 321 -31.77 -9.14 17.71
C GLY A 321 -31.43 -9.80 19.06
N ILE A 322 -30.25 -9.55 19.64
CA ILE A 322 -29.82 -10.15 20.93
C ILE A 322 -29.94 -9.14 22.08
N SER A 323 -29.87 -9.64 23.33
CA SER A 323 -29.97 -8.79 24.52
C SER A 323 -28.78 -7.83 24.66
N ILE A 324 -28.98 -6.68 25.32
CA ILE A 324 -27.92 -5.70 25.60
C ILE A 324 -26.77 -6.34 26.38
N ALA A 325 -27.03 -7.22 27.34
CA ALA A 325 -25.98 -7.93 28.08
C ALA A 325 -25.12 -8.82 27.19
N ALA A 326 -25.73 -9.49 26.19
CA ALA A 326 -25.00 -10.26 25.20
C ALA A 326 -24.17 -9.37 24.28
N ILE A 327 -24.68 -8.20 23.88
CA ILE A 327 -23.95 -7.22 23.08
C ILE A 327 -22.74 -6.68 23.85
N GLN A 328 -22.90 -6.33 25.11
CA GLN A 328 -21.79 -5.86 25.96
C GLN A 328 -20.67 -6.90 26.10
N LYS A 329 -21.03 -8.18 26.27
CA LYS A 329 -20.05 -9.27 26.29
C LYS A 329 -19.30 -9.41 24.96
N LEU A 330 -20.01 -9.25 23.86
CA LEU A 330 -19.42 -9.27 22.51
C LEU A 330 -18.50 -8.07 22.29
N LEU A 331 -18.91 -6.86 22.65
CA LEU A 331 -18.10 -5.64 22.57
C LEU A 331 -16.83 -5.74 23.40
N ASN A 332 -16.89 -6.26 24.61
CA ASN A 332 -15.70 -6.47 25.43
C ASN A 332 -14.65 -7.36 24.74
N GLN A 333 -15.09 -8.40 24.03
CA GLN A 333 -14.18 -9.24 23.25
C GLN A 333 -13.59 -8.50 22.03
N LEU A 334 -14.38 -7.65 21.37
CA LEU A 334 -13.90 -6.84 20.25
C LEU A 334 -12.92 -5.76 20.71
N ILE A 335 -13.14 -5.15 21.88
CA ILE A 335 -12.20 -4.22 22.51
C ILE A 335 -10.88 -4.90 22.84
N GLN A 336 -10.93 -6.08 23.48
CA GLN A 336 -9.71 -6.84 23.81
C GLN A 336 -8.88 -7.15 22.55
N LYS A 337 -9.54 -7.37 21.42
CA LYS A 337 -8.90 -7.59 20.12
C LYS A 337 -8.58 -6.29 19.39
N LYS A 338 -8.88 -5.13 19.98
CA LYS A 338 -8.66 -3.81 19.38
C LYS A 338 -9.39 -3.59 18.04
N TYR A 339 -10.56 -4.19 17.85
CA TYR A 339 -11.39 -3.96 16.66
C TYR A 339 -12.44 -2.88 16.85
N VAL A 340 -12.77 -2.56 18.09
CA VAL A 340 -13.80 -1.58 18.48
C VAL A 340 -13.30 -0.81 19.69
N GLU A 341 -13.66 0.47 19.76
CA GLU A 341 -13.46 1.30 20.93
C GLU A 341 -14.75 2.02 21.34
N ARG A 342 -14.77 2.62 22.51
CA ARG A 342 -15.85 3.51 22.91
C ARG A 342 -15.77 4.81 22.12
N GLY A 343 -16.93 5.30 21.66
CA GLY A 343 -17.04 6.61 21.03
C GLY A 343 -16.95 7.74 22.07
N GLU A 344 -16.86 8.96 21.59
CA GLU A 344 -16.80 10.17 22.42
C GLU A 344 -18.12 10.47 23.15
N LYS A 345 -19.25 10.05 22.57
CA LYS A 345 -20.55 10.15 23.21
C LYS A 345 -20.78 8.97 24.16
N ASP A 346 -21.27 9.24 25.36
CA ASP A 346 -21.54 8.18 26.33
C ASP A 346 -22.46 7.10 25.73
N GLY A 347 -22.05 5.85 25.86
CA GLY A 347 -22.76 4.70 25.31
C GLY A 347 -22.63 4.46 23.81
N SER A 348 -21.81 5.23 23.07
CA SER A 348 -21.50 4.99 21.66
C SER A 348 -20.27 4.13 21.48
N TRP A 349 -20.14 3.53 20.27
CA TRP A 349 -19.07 2.62 19.90
C TRP A 349 -18.67 2.86 18.46
N ARG A 350 -17.40 2.73 18.15
CA ARG A 350 -16.87 2.87 16.79
C ARG A 350 -15.89 1.76 16.44
N VAL A 351 -15.82 1.40 15.15
CA VAL A 351 -14.81 0.50 14.63
C VAL A 351 -13.47 1.20 14.69
N PHE A 352 -12.55 0.56 15.36
CA PHE A 352 -11.25 1.13 15.56
C PHE A 352 -10.21 0.01 15.62
N VAL A 353 -9.07 0.22 14.96
CA VAL A 353 -7.87 -0.54 15.25
C VAL A 353 -6.84 0.42 15.75
N THR A 354 -6.57 0.32 17.03
CA THR A 354 -5.27 0.74 17.53
C THR A 354 -4.27 -0.32 17.14
N GLN A 355 -3.13 0.13 16.69
CA GLN A 355 -1.97 -0.73 16.44
C GLN A 355 -1.67 -1.65 17.61
#